data_d372aff7fdec7d46c4297f6735da88b7
#
_entry.id   d372aff7fdec7d46c4297f6735da88b7
#
_cell.length_a   1.000
_cell.length_b   1.000
_cell.length_c   1.000
_cell.angle_alpha   90.00
_cell.angle_beta   90.00
_cell.angle_gamma   90.00
#
_symmetry.space_group_name_H-M   'P 1'
#
loop_
_entity.id
_entity.type
_entity.pdbx_description
1 polymer ?
#
loop_
_entity_poly.entity_id
_entity_poly.type
_entity_poly.pdbx_seq_one_letter_code
_entity_poly.pdbx_strand_id
1 'polypeptide(L)'
;MELRASGEDYLEAVLILSQRIKRVRAIDVAKYLGFAKTSVSHGLGLLRQGGFLTRDSEGYLSLTELGRDTAEKVYARHCFFTQWLMSAGIDPETAERDACRMEHFNYWNCHPFSNIFFLDFYRQTS
;
A
#
# COMPACT_ATOMS: atom_id res chain seq x y z
N MET A 1 1.52 -5.50 15.29
CA MET A 1 1.12 -4.09 15.25
C MET A 1 0.20 -3.88 14.05
N GLU A 2 -1.03 -3.49 14.31
CA GLU A 2 -1.95 -3.16 13.23
C GLU A 2 -1.61 -1.77 12.69
N LEU A 3 -1.41 -1.69 11.38
CA LEU A 3 -1.23 -0.40 10.72
C LEU A 3 -2.59 0.27 10.50
N ARG A 4 -2.62 1.57 10.69
CA ARG A 4 -3.77 2.38 10.28
C ARG A 4 -3.82 2.44 8.75
N ALA A 5 -5.01 2.73 8.21
CA ALA A 5 -5.21 2.85 6.75
C ALA A 5 -4.17 3.76 6.10
N SER A 6 -3.86 4.90 6.72
CA SER A 6 -2.85 5.84 6.19
C SER A 6 -1.44 5.22 6.16
N GLY A 7 -1.09 4.42 7.16
CA GLY A 7 0.20 3.72 7.17
C GLY A 7 0.31 2.72 6.03
N GLU A 8 -0.76 2.00 5.76
CA GLU A 8 -0.83 1.07 4.63
C GLU A 8 -0.69 1.81 3.30
N ASP A 9 -1.36 2.96 3.16
CA ASP A 9 -1.26 3.80 1.96
C ASP A 9 0.16 4.28 1.73
N TYR A 10 0.86 4.68 2.78
CA TYR A 10 2.25 5.13 2.68
C TYR A 10 3.18 3.99 2.24
N LEU A 11 3.01 2.81 2.80
CA LEU A 11 3.81 1.63 2.40
C LEU A 11 3.56 1.24 0.96
N GLU A 12 2.31 1.23 0.54
CA GLU A 12 1.93 0.94 -0.84
C GLU A 12 2.54 1.96 -1.80
N ALA A 13 2.49 3.25 -1.43
CA ALA A 13 3.07 4.32 -2.24
C ALA A 13 4.59 4.14 -2.39
N VAL A 14 5.29 3.81 -1.32
CA VAL A 14 6.74 3.57 -1.38
C VAL A 14 7.04 2.36 -2.27
N LEU A 15 6.27 1.30 -2.18
CA LEU A 15 6.43 0.12 -3.02
C LEU A 15 6.27 0.48 -4.51
N ILE A 16 5.17 1.15 -4.85
CA ILE A 16 4.88 1.54 -6.24
C ILE A 16 5.96 2.48 -6.78
N LEU A 17 6.33 3.49 -6.01
CA LEU A 17 7.33 4.46 -6.42
C LEU A 17 8.71 3.83 -6.59
N SER A 18 9.08 2.88 -5.73
CA SER A 18 10.38 2.20 -5.86
C SER A 18 10.47 1.34 -7.11
N GLN A 19 9.34 0.98 -7.72
CA GLN A 19 9.32 0.29 -9.01
C GLN A 19 9.44 1.26 -10.20
N ARG A 20 9.03 2.52 -10.01
CA ARG A 20 9.01 3.54 -11.08
C ARG A 20 10.23 4.43 -11.08
N ILE A 21 10.73 4.78 -9.89
CA ILE A 21 11.89 5.64 -9.72
C ILE A 21 12.93 4.91 -8.88
N LYS A 22 14.20 5.20 -9.14
CA LYS A 22 15.30 4.47 -8.52
C LYS A 22 15.44 4.76 -7.03
N ARG A 23 15.12 5.99 -6.61
CA ARG A 23 15.28 6.44 -5.23
C ARG A 23 14.06 7.24 -4.81
N VAL A 24 13.48 6.87 -3.68
CA VAL A 24 12.22 7.45 -3.18
C VAL A 24 12.49 8.29 -1.95
N ARG A 25 11.97 9.51 -1.93
CA ARG A 25 12.01 10.41 -0.78
C ARG A 25 10.60 10.70 -0.29
N ALA A 26 10.49 11.28 0.91
CA ALA A 26 9.20 11.67 1.48
C ALA A 26 8.41 12.62 0.56
N ILE A 27 9.10 13.52 -0.14
CA ILE A 27 8.44 14.44 -1.07
C ILE A 27 7.77 13.70 -2.23
N ASP A 28 8.38 12.63 -2.71
CA ASP A 28 7.81 11.82 -3.78
C ASP A 28 6.52 11.14 -3.34
N VAL A 29 6.51 10.62 -2.10
CA VAL A 29 5.32 10.01 -1.51
C VAL A 29 4.21 11.04 -1.34
N ALA A 30 4.55 12.23 -0.84
CA ALA A 30 3.58 13.32 -0.66
C ALA A 30 2.93 13.73 -1.99
N LYS A 31 3.72 13.88 -3.05
CA LYS A 31 3.22 14.21 -4.38
C LYS A 31 2.34 13.11 -4.96
N TYR A 32 2.77 11.86 -4.79
CA TYR A 32 2.01 10.71 -5.31
C TYR A 32 0.64 10.59 -4.65
N LEU A 33 0.58 10.76 -3.33
CA LEU A 33 -0.66 10.64 -2.57
C LEU A 33 -1.50 11.92 -2.54
N GLY A 34 -0.91 13.07 -2.86
CA GLY A 34 -1.58 14.34 -2.76
C GLY A 34 -1.80 14.80 -1.33
N PHE A 35 -0.95 14.37 -0.41
CA PHE A 35 -1.04 14.72 1.02
C PHE A 35 -0.02 15.79 1.39
N ALA A 36 -0.28 16.46 2.52
CA ALA A 36 0.65 17.45 3.05
C ALA A 36 1.99 16.80 3.43
N LYS A 37 3.08 17.47 3.08
CA LYS A 37 4.44 16.98 3.34
C LYS A 37 4.67 16.69 4.83
N THR A 38 4.14 17.51 5.71
CA THR A 38 4.27 17.33 7.17
C THR A 38 3.59 16.05 7.64
N SER A 39 2.39 15.78 7.15
CA SER A 39 1.64 14.56 7.49
C SER A 39 2.36 13.32 7.01
N VAL A 40 2.88 13.36 5.77
CA VAL A 40 3.61 12.24 5.18
C VAL A 40 4.90 11.97 5.95
N SER A 41 5.67 13.02 6.26
CA SER A 41 6.91 12.88 7.04
C SER A 41 6.67 12.26 8.41
N HIS A 42 5.59 12.68 9.08
CA HIS A 42 5.20 12.11 10.37
C HIS A 42 4.83 10.63 10.24
N GLY A 43 3.99 10.30 9.27
CA GLY A 43 3.56 8.92 9.02
C GLY A 43 4.72 8.00 8.66
N LEU A 44 5.63 8.46 7.81
CA LEU A 44 6.82 7.71 7.44
C LEU A 44 7.76 7.51 8.63
N GLY A 45 7.84 8.51 9.52
CA GLY A 45 8.61 8.38 10.77
C GLY A 45 8.06 7.28 11.68
N LEU A 46 6.74 7.20 11.81
CA LEU A 46 6.09 6.13 12.57
C LEU A 46 6.35 4.74 11.96
N LEU A 47 6.33 4.65 10.64
CA LEU A 47 6.63 3.40 9.94
C LEU A 47 8.09 2.97 10.15
N ARG A 48 9.01 3.92 10.18
CA ARG A 48 10.40 3.63 10.52
C ARG A 48 10.54 3.09 11.93
N GLN A 49 9.87 3.72 12.88
CA GLN A 49 9.87 3.24 14.27
C GLN A 49 9.31 1.83 14.39
N GLY A 50 8.30 1.50 13.58
CA GLY A 50 7.70 0.18 13.55
C GLY A 50 8.51 -0.88 12.81
N GLY A 51 9.62 -0.50 12.19
CA GLY A 51 10.48 -1.45 11.45
C GLY A 51 10.04 -1.75 10.03
N PHE A 52 9.16 -0.95 9.45
CA PHE A 52 8.67 -1.14 8.08
C PHE A 52 9.52 -0.44 7.03
N LEU A 53 10.18 0.64 7.41
CA LEU A 53 11.00 1.46 6.51
C LEU A 53 12.35 1.74 7.13
N THR A 54 13.33 1.96 6.25
CA THR A 54 14.62 2.57 6.62
C THR A 54 14.81 3.85 5.82
N ARG A 55 15.61 4.74 6.34
CA ARG A 55 15.97 6.00 5.68
C ARG A 55 17.46 6.19 5.79
N ASP A 56 18.12 6.44 4.67
CA ASP A 56 19.56 6.70 4.68
C ASP A 56 19.87 8.15 5.05
N SER A 57 21.16 8.48 5.11
CA SER A 57 21.62 9.84 5.47
C SER A 57 21.18 10.91 4.48
N GLU A 58 20.88 10.53 3.23
CA GLU A 58 20.43 11.45 2.19
C GLU A 58 18.91 11.56 2.10
N GLY A 59 18.19 10.84 2.93
CA GLY A 59 16.73 10.89 2.99
C GLY A 59 16.02 9.90 2.08
N TYR A 60 16.73 8.99 1.45
CA TYR A 60 16.12 7.97 0.60
C TYR A 60 15.51 6.86 1.43
N LEU A 61 14.29 6.48 1.07
CA LEU A 61 13.51 5.48 1.78
C LEU A 61 13.70 4.11 1.14
N SER A 62 13.75 3.09 1.99
CA SER A 62 13.76 1.69 1.55
C SER A 62 12.82 0.89 2.42
N LEU A 63 12.13 -0.08 1.82
CA LEU A 63 11.29 -1.01 2.57
C LEU A 63 12.18 -2.07 3.22
N THR A 64 11.91 -2.35 4.48
CA THR A 64 12.47 -3.52 5.14
C THR A 64 11.77 -4.77 4.61
N GLU A 65 12.25 -5.95 4.98
CA GLU A 65 11.55 -7.20 4.63
C GLU A 65 10.10 -7.18 5.12
N LEU A 66 9.89 -6.75 6.37
CA LEU A 66 8.55 -6.61 6.95
C LEU A 66 7.72 -5.57 6.17
N GLY A 67 8.31 -4.44 5.84
CA GLY A 67 7.64 -3.37 5.10
C GLY A 67 7.25 -3.81 3.69
N ARG A 68 8.13 -4.51 3.00
CA ARG A 68 7.86 -5.02 1.66
C ARG A 68 6.73 -6.06 1.68
N ASP A 69 6.80 -7.00 2.60
CA ASP A 69 5.77 -8.03 2.74
C ASP A 69 4.40 -7.40 3.01
N THR A 70 4.36 -6.44 3.92
CA THR A 70 3.13 -5.71 4.25
C THR A 70 2.61 -4.90 3.06
N ALA A 71 3.50 -4.18 2.38
CA ALA A 71 3.12 -3.35 1.22
C ALA A 71 2.61 -4.21 0.06
N GLU A 72 3.22 -5.34 -0.20
CA GLU A 72 2.78 -6.26 -1.25
C GLU A 72 1.38 -6.82 -0.96
N LYS A 73 1.09 -7.13 0.29
CA LYS A 73 -0.24 -7.59 0.70
C LYS A 73 -1.30 -6.51 0.51
N VAL A 74 -0.98 -5.27 0.88
CA VAL A 74 -1.88 -4.12 0.68
C VAL A 74 -2.15 -3.90 -0.80
N TYR A 75 -1.09 -3.89 -1.60
CA TYR A 75 -1.19 -3.70 -3.05
C TYR A 75 -2.03 -4.80 -3.71
N ALA A 76 -1.81 -6.05 -3.33
CA ALA A 76 -2.56 -7.17 -3.87
C ALA A 76 -4.05 -7.09 -3.50
N ARG A 77 -4.39 -6.69 -2.26
CA ARG A 77 -5.78 -6.46 -1.86
C ARG A 77 -6.43 -5.37 -2.70
N HIS A 78 -5.71 -4.28 -2.93
CA HIS A 78 -6.20 -3.18 -3.76
C HIS A 78 -6.54 -3.67 -5.17
N CYS A 79 -5.63 -4.40 -5.81
CA CYS A 79 -5.84 -4.94 -7.15
C CYS A 79 -7.02 -5.91 -7.19
N PHE A 80 -7.14 -6.78 -6.19
CA PHE A 80 -8.23 -7.75 -6.10
C PHE A 80 -9.59 -7.05 -6.04
N PHE A 81 -9.74 -6.10 -5.12
CA PHE A 81 -11.02 -5.41 -4.96
C PHE A 81 -11.37 -4.53 -6.15
N THR A 82 -10.37 -3.88 -6.75
CA THR A 82 -10.58 -3.08 -7.95
C THR A 82 -11.15 -3.94 -9.08
N GLN A 83 -10.56 -5.08 -9.33
CA GLN A 83 -11.02 -5.97 -10.39
C GLN A 83 -12.37 -6.60 -10.08
N TRP A 84 -12.59 -6.94 -8.82
CA TRP A 84 -13.88 -7.48 -8.39
C TRP A 84 -15.01 -6.48 -8.63
N LEU A 85 -14.79 -5.21 -8.25
CA LEU A 85 -15.75 -4.14 -8.49
C LEU A 85 -15.97 -3.86 -9.98
N MET A 86 -14.89 -3.88 -10.77
CA MET A 86 -15.00 -3.70 -12.22
C MET A 86 -15.78 -4.84 -12.87
N SER A 87 -15.61 -6.07 -12.39
CA SER A 87 -16.37 -7.23 -12.91
C SER A 87 -17.86 -7.12 -12.57
N ALA A 88 -18.21 -6.36 -11.54
CA ALA A 88 -19.61 -6.07 -11.19
C ALA A 88 -20.20 -4.90 -11.98
N GLY A 89 -19.46 -4.33 -12.93
CA GLY A 89 -19.94 -3.26 -13.79
C GLY A 89 -19.62 -1.85 -13.29
N ILE A 90 -18.78 -1.73 -12.26
CA ILE A 90 -18.37 -0.42 -11.72
C ILE A 90 -17.23 0.11 -12.58
N ASP A 91 -17.26 1.41 -12.92
CA ASP A 91 -16.21 2.03 -13.73
C ASP A 91 -14.84 1.98 -13.02
N PRO A 92 -13.73 1.95 -13.78
CA PRO A 92 -12.40 1.77 -13.19
C PRO A 92 -12.03 2.80 -12.13
N GLU A 93 -12.37 4.06 -12.31
CA GLU A 93 -12.03 5.11 -11.36
C GLU A 93 -12.76 4.94 -10.03
N THR A 94 -14.06 4.66 -10.08
CA THR A 94 -14.87 4.40 -8.89
C THR A 94 -14.43 3.10 -8.22
N ALA A 95 -14.16 2.06 -9.00
CA ALA A 95 -13.70 0.78 -8.49
C ALA A 95 -12.39 0.92 -7.72
N GLU A 96 -11.44 1.67 -8.25
CA GLU A 96 -10.16 1.90 -7.59
C GLU A 96 -10.33 2.64 -6.27
N ARG A 97 -11.15 3.66 -6.26
CA ARG A 97 -11.43 4.45 -5.06
C ARG A 97 -12.11 3.62 -3.98
N ASP A 98 -13.13 2.85 -4.35
CA ASP A 98 -13.88 2.04 -3.41
C ASP A 98 -13.07 0.85 -2.92
N ALA A 99 -12.23 0.26 -3.78
CA ALA A 99 -11.31 -0.80 -3.41
C ALA A 99 -10.33 -0.33 -2.33
N CYS A 100 -9.81 0.89 -2.46
CA CYS A 100 -8.91 1.47 -1.48
C CYS A 100 -9.56 1.57 -0.11
N ARG A 101 -10.85 1.86 -0.06
CA ARG A 101 -11.61 1.88 1.20
C ARG A 101 -11.83 0.48 1.76
N MET A 102 -12.16 -0.48 0.91
CA MET A 102 -12.49 -1.86 1.32
C MET A 102 -11.27 -2.61 1.86
N GLU A 103 -10.10 -2.41 1.28
CA GLU A 103 -8.91 -3.14 1.68
C GLU A 103 -8.43 -2.83 3.09
N HIS A 104 -8.83 -1.68 3.64
CA HIS A 104 -8.43 -1.24 4.97
C HIS A 104 -9.40 -1.70 6.07
N PHE A 105 -10.51 -2.33 5.71
CA PHE A 105 -11.38 -2.97 6.69
C PHE A 105 -10.81 -4.33 7.07
N ASN A 106 -11.09 -4.77 8.31
CA ASN A 106 -10.69 -6.09 8.81
C ASN A 106 -11.46 -7.24 8.14
N TYR A 107 -12.02 -7.00 6.97
CA TYR A 107 -12.79 -7.95 6.20
C TYR A 107 -11.99 -9.21 5.86
N TRP A 108 -10.71 -9.03 5.56
CA TRP A 108 -9.81 -10.14 5.24
C TRP A 108 -9.62 -11.12 6.39
N ASN A 109 -9.58 -10.62 7.62
CA ASN A 109 -9.33 -11.46 8.79
C ASN A 109 -10.53 -12.34 9.11
N CYS A 110 -11.71 -12.00 8.60
CA CYS A 110 -12.94 -12.77 8.82
C CYS A 110 -13.14 -13.89 7.79
N HIS A 111 -12.35 -13.92 6.73
CA HIS A 111 -12.48 -14.86 5.62
C HIS A 111 -11.17 -15.57 5.33
N PRO A 112 -10.89 -16.73 5.96
CA PRO A 112 -9.63 -17.44 5.78
C PRO A 112 -9.35 -17.86 4.32
N PHE A 113 -10.39 -18.01 3.52
CA PHE A 113 -10.26 -18.33 2.11
C PHE A 113 -9.77 -17.14 1.26
N SER A 114 -9.93 -15.93 1.76
CA SER A 114 -9.53 -14.72 1.07
C SER A 114 -8.02 -14.67 0.82
N ASN A 115 -7.22 -15.18 1.75
CA ASN A 115 -5.77 -15.18 1.61
C ASN A 115 -5.28 -16.05 0.45
N ILE A 116 -5.90 -17.21 0.24
CA ILE A 116 -5.54 -18.11 -0.87
C ILE A 116 -5.95 -17.48 -2.20
N PHE A 117 -7.16 -16.98 -2.29
CA PHE A 117 -7.70 -16.31 -3.46
C PHE A 117 -6.85 -15.09 -3.85
N PHE A 118 -6.40 -14.39 -2.85
CA PHE A 118 -5.59 -13.18 -2.96
C PHE A 118 -4.20 -13.48 -3.51
N LEU A 119 -3.54 -14.51 -2.99
CA LEU A 119 -2.23 -14.92 -3.47
C LEU A 119 -2.27 -15.40 -4.92
N ASP A 120 -3.31 -16.13 -5.30
CA ASP A 120 -3.50 -16.57 -6.68
C ASP A 120 -3.72 -15.39 -7.61
N PHE A 121 -4.54 -14.44 -7.19
CA PHE A 121 -4.78 -13.21 -7.96
C PHE A 121 -3.48 -12.42 -8.16
N TYR A 122 -2.70 -12.27 -7.11
CA TYR A 122 -1.43 -11.55 -7.16
C TYR A 122 -0.46 -12.22 -8.12
N ARG A 123 -0.40 -13.55 -8.12
CA ARG A 123 0.45 -14.31 -9.04
C ARG A 123 0.04 -14.15 -10.49
N GLN A 124 -1.26 -14.00 -10.76
CA GLN A 124 -1.76 -13.83 -12.12
C GLN A 124 -1.55 -12.41 -12.65
N THR A 125 -1.45 -11.42 -11.78
CA THR A 125 -1.33 -10.01 -12.17
C THR A 125 0.11 -9.50 -12.17
N SER A 126 1.04 -10.23 -11.58
CA SER A 126 2.46 -9.82 -11.51
C SER A 126 3.27 -10.27 -12.71
#